data_03d79ebdebb10189076861bea0bc98f5
#
_entry.id   03d79ebdebb10189076861bea0bc98f5
#
_cell.length_a   1.000
_cell.length_b   1.000
_cell.length_c   1.000
_cell.angle_alpha   90.00
_cell.angle_beta   90.00
_cell.angle_gamma   90.00
#
_symmetry.space_group_name_H-M   'P 1'
#
loop_
_entity.id
_entity.type
_entity.pdbx_description
1 polymer ?
#
loop_
_entity_poly.entity_id
_entity_poly.type
_entity_poly.pdbx_seq_one_letter_code
_entity_poly.pdbx_strand_id
1 'polypeptide(L)'
;MSYGKQFNTLLNHLSEGVIIVSEDFDILFANEIAIKYFGNKIIDIPIYNVIRNSELIDAINENRSIDTMFLYNSSIGKHILELSYHHKKNNLGILIIRDKTIEEKFQNVRKDLIANVSHELRSPLTTISGFIETLQNEEIDPNQRAKFLGIMKEESNRMDRIISDLLSLSKIEINMYAELDEKINLIDQIKTAKDALDLRADELGKSINIRYPDYDTPNISADSDQIIEVFHNLIDNAIKYSHENSAIDILVELIERQDRSYLKSSVINVGTPISEEHLPRLTERFYRVDKARSRNVGGTGLGLAIVKHILLRHNAELEITSDIDGKTTFSIFFPVDNN
;
A
#
# COMPACT_ATOMS: atom_id res chain seq x y z
N MET A 1 -13.29 51.39 -2.22
CA MET A 1 -13.67 50.19 -3.03
C MET A 1 -12.49 49.31 -3.49
N SER A 2 -11.24 49.79 -3.48
CA SER A 2 -10.07 49.03 -4.00
C SER A 2 -9.55 47.93 -3.03
N TYR A 3 -9.52 48.22 -1.72
CA TYR A 3 -8.93 47.28 -0.73
C TYR A 3 -9.68 45.95 -0.55
N GLY A 4 -11.03 45.97 -0.64
CA GLY A 4 -11.81 44.73 -0.47
C GLY A 4 -11.60 43.72 -1.61
N LYS A 5 -11.49 44.20 -2.87
CA LYS A 5 -11.19 43.32 -4.00
C LYS A 5 -9.79 42.72 -3.94
N GLN A 6 -8.79 43.51 -3.51
CA GLN A 6 -7.42 43.03 -3.34
C GLN A 6 -7.31 42.01 -2.22
N PHE A 7 -8.04 42.22 -1.12
CA PHE A 7 -8.07 41.29 0.01
C PHE A 7 -8.71 39.95 -0.39
N ASN A 8 -9.82 39.96 -1.10
CA ASN A 8 -10.46 38.74 -1.62
C ASN A 8 -9.54 37.98 -2.60
N THR A 9 -8.82 38.70 -3.46
CA THR A 9 -7.85 38.09 -4.36
C THR A 9 -6.72 37.41 -3.60
N LEU A 10 -6.18 38.04 -2.54
CA LEU A 10 -5.15 37.43 -1.70
C LEU A 10 -5.64 36.16 -1.00
N LEU A 11 -6.85 36.14 -0.46
CA LEU A 11 -7.42 34.97 0.20
C LEU A 11 -7.69 33.81 -0.77
N ASN A 12 -7.98 34.10 -2.04
CA ASN A 12 -8.16 33.08 -3.07
C ASN A 12 -6.84 32.46 -3.55
N HIS A 13 -5.70 33.08 -3.31
CA HIS A 13 -4.37 32.51 -3.58
C HIS A 13 -3.86 31.58 -2.49
N LEU A 14 -4.54 31.49 -1.33
CA LEU A 14 -4.20 30.54 -0.30
C LEU A 14 -4.57 29.12 -0.72
N SER A 15 -3.74 28.14 -0.35
CA SER A 15 -4.02 26.72 -0.51
C SER A 15 -5.02 26.17 0.50
N GLU A 16 -5.41 26.97 1.47
CA GLU A 16 -6.32 26.65 2.56
C GLU A 16 -7.71 27.26 2.32
N GLY A 17 -8.75 26.57 2.76
CA GLY A 17 -10.08 27.14 2.80
C GLY A 17 -10.16 28.21 3.89
N VAL A 18 -10.75 29.37 3.57
CA VAL A 18 -10.95 30.47 4.54
C VAL A 18 -12.41 30.87 4.55
N ILE A 19 -13.00 30.88 5.74
CA ILE A 19 -14.37 31.39 5.98
C ILE A 19 -14.29 32.50 7.03
N ILE A 20 -14.99 33.61 6.80
CA ILE A 20 -15.17 34.67 7.79
C ILE A 20 -16.61 34.61 8.29
N VAL A 21 -16.78 34.57 9.61
CA VAL A 21 -18.07 34.40 10.29
C VAL A 21 -18.35 35.66 11.12
N SER A 22 -19.63 36.11 11.09
CA SER A 22 -20.12 37.20 11.93
C SER A 22 -20.39 36.75 13.36
N GLU A 23 -20.74 37.69 14.27
CA GLU A 23 -21.26 37.40 15.62
C GLU A 23 -22.50 36.51 15.60
N ASP A 24 -23.37 36.72 14.62
CA ASP A 24 -24.63 35.99 14.46
C ASP A 24 -24.46 34.63 13.75
N PHE A 25 -23.18 34.16 13.65
CA PHE A 25 -22.79 32.90 12.99
C PHE A 25 -22.92 32.86 11.47
N ASP A 26 -23.30 33.97 10.82
CA ASP A 26 -23.47 34.00 9.37
C ASP A 26 -22.10 34.03 8.69
N ILE A 27 -22.00 33.31 7.59
CA ILE A 27 -20.80 33.28 6.74
C ILE A 27 -20.78 34.54 5.90
N LEU A 28 -19.86 35.46 6.21
CA LEU A 28 -19.70 36.72 5.47
C LEU A 28 -18.83 36.61 4.22
N PHE A 29 -17.90 35.66 4.25
CA PHE A 29 -16.96 35.41 3.16
C PHE A 29 -16.49 33.95 3.19
N ALA A 30 -16.28 33.42 1.98
CA ALA A 30 -15.59 32.15 1.78
C ALA A 30 -14.72 32.25 0.51
N ASN A 31 -13.48 31.80 0.60
CA ASN A 31 -12.60 31.75 -0.57
C ASN A 31 -12.93 30.55 -1.48
N GLU A 32 -12.30 30.50 -2.66
CA GLU A 32 -12.55 29.47 -3.67
C GLU A 32 -12.33 28.05 -3.15
N ILE A 33 -11.35 27.83 -2.27
CA ILE A 33 -11.08 26.53 -1.65
C ILE A 33 -12.20 26.12 -0.69
N ALA A 34 -12.68 27.01 0.17
CA ALA A 34 -13.83 26.74 1.05
C ALA A 34 -15.10 26.45 0.23
N ILE A 35 -15.32 27.21 -0.83
CA ILE A 35 -16.45 27.00 -1.77
C ILE A 35 -16.36 25.64 -2.46
N LYS A 36 -15.16 25.16 -2.80
CA LYS A 36 -14.95 23.85 -3.40
C LYS A 36 -15.41 22.70 -2.47
N TYR A 37 -15.21 22.84 -1.16
CA TYR A 37 -15.69 21.84 -0.20
C TYR A 37 -17.19 21.96 0.07
N PHE A 38 -17.68 23.14 0.35
CA PHE A 38 -19.03 23.34 0.90
C PHE A 38 -20.06 23.89 -0.10
N GLY A 39 -19.63 24.24 -1.31
CA GLY A 39 -20.49 24.77 -2.39
C GLY A 39 -20.60 26.30 -2.39
N ASN A 40 -21.14 26.83 -3.48
CA ASN A 40 -21.16 28.33 -3.73
C ASN A 40 -22.27 29.03 -2.94
N LYS A 41 -23.24 28.33 -2.38
CA LYS A 41 -24.42 28.92 -1.72
C LYS A 41 -24.28 28.92 -0.18
N ILE A 42 -23.06 29.18 0.30
CA ILE A 42 -22.81 29.19 1.76
C ILE A 42 -22.74 30.60 2.35
N ILE A 43 -22.64 31.63 1.52
CA ILE A 43 -22.65 33.04 1.98
C ILE A 43 -24.04 33.40 2.54
N ASP A 44 -24.07 34.20 3.59
CA ASP A 44 -25.29 34.61 4.36
C ASP A 44 -26.07 33.42 4.94
N ILE A 45 -25.39 32.27 5.12
CA ILE A 45 -25.94 31.09 5.79
C ILE A 45 -25.19 30.90 7.12
N PRO A 46 -25.90 30.55 8.21
CA PRO A 46 -25.26 30.21 9.49
C PRO A 46 -24.30 29.02 9.34
N ILE A 47 -23.09 29.16 9.91
CA ILE A 47 -22.00 28.17 9.75
C ILE A 47 -22.38 26.76 10.24
N TYR A 48 -23.25 26.64 11.26
CA TYR A 48 -23.74 25.36 11.76
C TYR A 48 -24.62 24.58 10.76
N ASN A 49 -25.16 25.25 9.74
CA ASN A 49 -25.86 24.59 8.63
C ASN A 49 -24.89 24.00 7.60
N VAL A 50 -23.66 24.50 7.54
CA VAL A 50 -22.62 24.10 6.60
C VAL A 50 -21.67 23.10 7.24
N ILE A 51 -21.20 23.40 8.46
CA ILE A 51 -20.23 22.59 9.21
C ILE A 51 -20.86 22.16 10.53
N ARG A 52 -21.22 20.86 10.60
CA ARG A 52 -21.85 20.24 11.78
C ARG A 52 -20.78 19.65 12.68
N ASN A 53 -20.02 20.49 13.35
CA ASN A 53 -19.02 20.11 14.34
C ASN A 53 -19.35 20.81 15.66
N SER A 54 -19.69 20.04 16.70
CA SER A 54 -20.13 20.58 18.01
C SER A 54 -19.05 21.40 18.67
N GLU A 55 -17.80 20.97 18.63
CA GLU A 55 -16.67 21.67 19.26
C GLU A 55 -16.43 23.04 18.63
N LEU A 56 -16.57 23.14 17.30
CA LEU A 56 -16.48 24.41 16.59
C LEU A 56 -17.62 25.34 16.98
N ILE A 57 -18.86 24.83 17.03
CA ILE A 57 -20.03 25.62 17.41
C ILE A 57 -19.93 26.14 18.85
N ASP A 58 -19.50 25.28 19.78
CA ASP A 58 -19.28 25.67 21.17
C ASP A 58 -18.17 26.73 21.30
N ALA A 59 -17.07 26.59 20.55
CA ALA A 59 -16.00 27.57 20.54
C ALA A 59 -16.43 28.93 20.00
N ILE A 60 -17.27 28.96 18.98
CA ILE A 60 -17.83 30.20 18.44
C ILE A 60 -18.77 30.86 19.50
N ASN A 61 -19.65 30.08 20.13
CA ASN A 61 -20.54 30.56 21.21
C ASN A 61 -19.77 31.15 22.39
N GLU A 62 -18.66 30.55 22.76
CA GLU A 62 -17.83 30.93 23.87
C GLU A 62 -16.78 32.02 23.52
N ASN A 63 -16.76 32.47 22.26
CA ASN A 63 -15.77 33.43 21.74
C ASN A 63 -14.32 33.00 21.97
N ARG A 64 -14.04 31.69 21.86
CA ARG A 64 -12.69 31.11 22.03
C ARG A 64 -12.16 30.54 20.72
N SER A 65 -10.85 30.56 20.58
CA SER A 65 -10.17 29.88 19.45
C SER A 65 -10.07 28.40 19.69
N ILE A 66 -10.16 27.59 18.62
CA ILE A 66 -10.04 26.13 18.67
C ILE A 66 -9.41 25.60 17.39
N ASP A 67 -8.70 24.49 17.55
CA ASP A 67 -8.30 23.59 16.45
C ASP A 67 -8.99 22.24 16.66
N THR A 68 -9.74 21.78 15.66
CA THR A 68 -10.48 20.50 15.73
C THR A 68 -10.48 19.78 14.38
N MET A 69 -10.69 18.47 14.42
CA MET A 69 -10.78 17.65 13.21
C MET A 69 -12.24 17.40 12.84
N PHE A 70 -12.54 17.46 11.55
CA PHE A 70 -13.88 17.28 11.02
C PHE A 70 -13.88 16.28 9.87
N LEU A 71 -14.67 15.20 10.02
CA LEU A 71 -14.88 14.24 8.96
C LEU A 71 -15.99 14.75 8.04
N TYR A 72 -15.63 15.14 6.83
CA TYR A 72 -16.53 15.65 5.83
C TYR A 72 -16.74 14.67 4.68
N ASN A 73 -18.01 14.35 4.38
CA ASN A 73 -18.39 13.51 3.27
C ASN A 73 -18.90 14.42 2.12
N SER A 74 -18.09 14.57 1.09
CA SER A 74 -18.50 15.28 -0.14
C SER A 74 -18.99 14.30 -1.22
N SER A 75 -19.53 14.83 -2.30
CA SER A 75 -19.84 14.05 -3.51
C SER A 75 -18.59 13.43 -4.17
N ILE A 76 -17.39 13.95 -3.86
CA ILE A 76 -16.09 13.52 -4.41
C ILE A 76 -15.45 12.47 -3.50
N GLY A 77 -15.89 12.35 -2.23
CA GLY A 77 -15.34 11.37 -1.28
C GLY A 77 -15.33 11.85 0.16
N LYS A 78 -14.66 11.06 1.01
CA LYS A 78 -14.46 11.37 2.43
C LYS A 78 -13.20 12.20 2.60
N HIS A 79 -13.32 13.35 3.27
CA HIS A 79 -12.23 14.24 3.62
C HIS A 79 -12.08 14.34 5.14
N ILE A 80 -10.86 14.45 5.59
CA ILE A 80 -10.53 14.78 6.99
C ILE A 80 -10.01 16.22 6.99
N LEU A 81 -10.84 17.13 7.49
CA LEU A 81 -10.54 18.55 7.50
C LEU A 81 -10.11 18.98 8.90
N GLU A 82 -8.98 19.67 9.00
CA GLU A 82 -8.59 20.39 10.18
C GLU A 82 -9.26 21.77 10.13
N LEU A 83 -9.99 22.11 11.19
CA LEU A 83 -10.73 23.37 11.34
C LEU A 83 -10.05 24.19 12.42
N SER A 84 -9.40 25.29 12.02
CA SER A 84 -8.74 26.23 12.96
C SER A 84 -9.59 27.49 13.03
N TYR A 85 -10.34 27.66 14.11
CA TYR A 85 -11.15 28.86 14.34
C TYR A 85 -10.44 29.86 15.24
N HIS A 86 -10.35 31.10 14.80
CA HIS A 86 -9.76 32.21 15.54
C HIS A 86 -10.79 33.32 15.73
N HIS A 87 -11.17 33.53 16.98
CA HIS A 87 -11.99 34.68 17.36
C HIS A 87 -11.17 35.97 17.36
N LYS A 88 -11.72 37.07 16.83
CA LYS A 88 -11.10 38.40 16.83
C LYS A 88 -11.92 39.42 17.58
N LYS A 89 -11.22 40.42 18.19
CA LYS A 89 -11.81 41.49 19.05
C LYS A 89 -12.91 42.35 18.37
N ASN A 90 -13.09 42.26 17.05
CA ASN A 90 -14.11 43.02 16.31
C ASN A 90 -15.35 42.15 15.99
N ASN A 91 -15.63 41.18 16.83
CA ASN A 91 -16.79 40.28 16.71
C ASN A 91 -16.82 39.54 15.34
N LEU A 92 -15.69 39.28 14.76
CA LEU A 92 -15.51 38.45 13.58
C LEU A 92 -14.70 37.20 13.94
N GLY A 93 -15.13 36.06 13.41
CA GLY A 93 -14.39 34.84 13.46
C GLY A 93 -13.72 34.52 12.11
N ILE A 94 -12.54 33.97 12.14
CA ILE A 94 -11.86 33.43 10.95
C ILE A 94 -11.71 31.93 11.16
N LEU A 95 -12.28 31.16 10.24
CA LEU A 95 -12.13 29.70 10.17
C LEU A 95 -11.20 29.38 9.00
N ILE A 96 -10.11 28.70 9.30
CA ILE A 96 -9.14 28.16 8.35
C ILE A 96 -9.41 26.65 8.24
N ILE A 97 -9.46 26.15 7.01
CA ILE A 97 -9.79 24.77 6.69
C ILE A 97 -8.62 24.16 5.92
N ARG A 98 -8.02 23.13 6.47
CA ARG A 98 -6.92 22.36 5.86
C ARG A 98 -7.37 20.94 5.59
N ASP A 99 -7.16 20.46 4.38
CA ASP A 99 -7.39 19.05 4.06
C ASP A 99 -6.20 18.21 4.56
N LYS A 100 -6.43 17.43 5.60
CA LYS A 100 -5.47 16.51 6.22
C LYS A 100 -5.69 15.06 5.77
N THR A 101 -6.53 14.83 4.76
CA THR A 101 -6.92 13.48 4.34
C THR A 101 -5.71 12.61 3.97
N ILE A 102 -4.75 13.18 3.25
CA ILE A 102 -3.55 12.45 2.80
C ILE A 102 -2.63 12.17 4.00
N GLU A 103 -2.36 13.18 4.83
CA GLU A 103 -1.51 13.04 6.01
C GLU A 103 -2.09 12.05 7.02
N GLU A 104 -3.39 12.13 7.28
CA GLU A 104 -4.07 11.19 8.19
C GLU A 104 -4.11 9.76 7.63
N LYS A 105 -4.36 9.58 6.34
CA LYS A 105 -4.23 8.27 5.69
C LYS A 105 -2.83 7.71 5.85
N PHE A 106 -1.81 8.52 5.63
CA PHE A 106 -0.41 8.10 5.77
C PHE A 106 -0.07 7.73 7.23
N GLN A 107 -0.51 8.53 8.21
CA GLN A 107 -0.32 8.23 9.63
C GLN A 107 -1.03 6.93 10.05
N ASN A 108 -2.25 6.70 9.55
CA ASN A 108 -3.00 5.48 9.84
C ASN A 108 -2.31 4.25 9.24
N VAL A 109 -1.86 4.32 7.97
CA VAL A 109 -1.08 3.25 7.35
C VAL A 109 0.20 2.94 8.15
N ARG A 110 0.89 3.97 8.68
CA ARG A 110 2.07 3.78 9.52
C ARG A 110 1.74 3.14 10.86
N LYS A 111 0.65 3.58 11.53
CA LYS A 111 0.17 2.96 12.78
C LYS A 111 -0.19 1.49 12.58
N ASP A 112 -0.93 1.19 11.52
CA ASP A 112 -1.33 -0.17 11.17
C ASP A 112 -0.11 -1.06 10.86
N LEU A 113 0.90 -0.51 10.17
CA LEU A 113 2.16 -1.21 9.92
C LEU A 113 2.83 -1.61 11.22
N ILE A 114 3.03 -0.67 12.17
CA ILE A 114 3.68 -0.93 13.45
C ILE A 114 2.89 -1.96 14.26
N ALA A 115 1.57 -1.84 14.30
CA ALA A 115 0.69 -2.77 15.00
C ALA A 115 0.80 -4.19 14.40
N ASN A 116 0.70 -4.32 13.08
CA ASN A 116 0.78 -5.60 12.39
C ASN A 116 2.16 -6.27 12.54
N VAL A 117 3.25 -5.50 12.41
CA VAL A 117 4.63 -5.99 12.67
C VAL A 117 4.74 -6.54 14.08
N SER A 118 4.25 -5.79 15.08
CA SER A 118 4.31 -6.19 16.48
C SER A 118 3.54 -7.52 16.71
N HIS A 119 2.40 -7.67 16.07
CA HIS A 119 1.60 -8.90 16.16
C HIS A 119 2.28 -10.09 15.45
N GLU A 120 2.79 -9.89 14.22
CA GLU A 120 3.43 -10.95 13.44
C GLU A 120 4.79 -11.39 14.02
N LEU A 121 5.48 -10.53 14.78
CA LEU A 121 6.70 -10.90 15.51
C LEU A 121 6.40 -11.51 16.89
N ARG A 122 5.33 -11.10 17.56
CA ARG A 122 4.99 -11.63 18.90
C ARG A 122 4.59 -13.09 18.86
N SER A 123 3.85 -13.53 17.84
CA SER A 123 3.39 -14.92 17.72
C SER A 123 4.55 -15.93 17.67
N PRO A 124 5.53 -15.83 16.75
CA PRO A 124 6.68 -16.73 16.71
C PRO A 124 7.53 -16.64 17.99
N LEU A 125 7.70 -15.45 18.55
CA LEU A 125 8.46 -15.27 19.80
C LEU A 125 7.80 -16.02 20.97
N THR A 126 6.47 -15.96 21.09
CA THR A 126 5.73 -16.71 22.11
C THR A 126 5.89 -18.22 21.93
N THR A 127 5.86 -18.71 20.68
CA THR A 127 6.06 -20.12 20.36
C THR A 127 7.47 -20.57 20.75
N ILE A 128 8.49 -19.80 20.39
CA ILE A 128 9.89 -20.08 20.74
C ILE A 128 10.07 -20.11 22.27
N SER A 129 9.55 -19.09 22.98
CA SER A 129 9.64 -19.02 24.45
C SER A 129 8.98 -20.22 25.12
N GLY A 130 7.80 -20.62 24.67
CA GLY A 130 7.10 -21.79 25.22
C GLY A 130 7.85 -23.11 25.01
N PHE A 131 8.49 -23.29 23.84
CA PHE A 131 9.33 -24.47 23.61
C PHE A 131 10.65 -24.45 24.40
N ILE A 132 11.24 -23.25 24.64
CA ILE A 132 12.38 -23.11 25.51
C ILE A 132 12.02 -23.56 26.93
N GLU A 133 10.90 -23.08 27.49
CA GLU A 133 10.42 -23.51 28.82
C GLU A 133 10.17 -25.03 28.87
N THR A 134 9.56 -25.57 27.81
CA THR A 134 9.32 -27.02 27.72
C THR A 134 10.64 -27.79 27.69
N LEU A 135 11.63 -27.33 26.91
CA LEU A 135 12.93 -28.00 26.76
C LEU A 135 13.81 -27.92 28.00
N GLN A 136 13.51 -27.06 28.97
CA GLN A 136 14.19 -27.05 30.29
C GLN A 136 13.82 -28.25 31.17
N ASN A 137 12.78 -29.00 30.80
CA ASN A 137 12.41 -30.23 31.48
C ASN A 137 13.36 -31.36 31.05
N GLU A 138 14.01 -32.02 31.99
CA GLU A 138 15.04 -33.05 31.73
C GLU A 138 14.46 -34.36 31.14
N GLU A 139 13.17 -34.65 31.34
CA GLU A 139 12.50 -35.89 30.94
C GLU A 139 11.97 -35.95 29.51
N ILE A 140 12.38 -35.01 28.61
CA ILE A 140 11.88 -34.97 27.23
C ILE A 140 12.58 -36.02 26.36
N ASP A 141 11.76 -36.81 25.64
CA ASP A 141 12.23 -37.75 24.62
C ASP A 141 13.09 -37.05 23.54
N PRO A 142 14.23 -37.64 23.13
CA PRO A 142 15.11 -37.04 22.11
C PRO A 142 14.42 -36.68 20.79
N ASN A 143 13.42 -37.45 20.33
CA ASN A 143 12.67 -37.17 19.11
C ASN A 143 11.75 -35.94 19.27
N GLN A 144 11.12 -35.80 20.44
CA GLN A 144 10.33 -34.61 20.77
C GLN A 144 11.22 -33.38 20.89
N ARG A 145 12.40 -33.50 21.50
CA ARG A 145 13.40 -32.43 21.58
C ARG A 145 13.80 -31.95 20.18
N ALA A 146 14.14 -32.88 19.28
CA ALA A 146 14.48 -32.55 17.89
C ALA A 146 13.34 -31.86 17.15
N LYS A 147 12.10 -32.33 17.34
CA LYS A 147 10.91 -31.69 16.76
C LYS A 147 10.71 -30.26 17.26
N PHE A 148 10.83 -30.02 18.57
CA PHE A 148 10.67 -28.67 19.15
C PHE A 148 11.74 -27.69 18.64
N LEU A 149 13.01 -28.16 18.58
CA LEU A 149 14.10 -27.37 17.99
C LEU A 149 13.85 -27.04 16.50
N GLY A 150 13.29 -27.98 15.74
CA GLY A 150 12.90 -27.77 14.35
C GLY A 150 11.86 -26.65 14.23
N ILE A 151 10.80 -26.69 15.04
CA ILE A 151 9.74 -25.64 15.05
C ILE A 151 10.33 -24.28 15.45
N MET A 152 11.19 -24.23 16.48
CA MET A 152 11.84 -22.99 16.91
C MET A 152 12.70 -22.40 15.80
N LYS A 153 13.43 -23.23 15.05
CA LYS A 153 14.22 -22.79 13.89
C LYS A 153 13.34 -22.23 12.78
N GLU A 154 12.21 -22.88 12.47
CA GLU A 154 11.24 -22.40 11.47
C GLU A 154 10.66 -21.03 11.86
N GLU A 155 10.28 -20.86 13.13
CA GLU A 155 9.74 -19.59 13.61
C GLU A 155 10.81 -18.48 13.64
N SER A 156 12.06 -18.79 13.96
CA SER A 156 13.19 -17.86 13.86
C SER A 156 13.42 -17.41 12.41
N ASN A 157 13.45 -18.35 11.46
CA ASN A 157 13.59 -18.06 10.05
C ASN A 157 12.40 -17.22 9.51
N ARG A 158 11.20 -17.43 10.08
CA ARG A 158 10.03 -16.62 9.75
C ARG A 158 10.19 -15.18 10.25
N MET A 159 10.69 -14.97 11.47
CA MET A 159 10.97 -13.63 12.00
C MET A 159 11.99 -12.89 11.14
N ASP A 160 13.07 -13.57 10.74
CA ASP A 160 14.11 -13.00 9.89
C ASP A 160 13.55 -12.56 8.53
N ARG A 161 12.69 -13.36 7.90
CA ARG A 161 11.99 -12.97 6.66
C ARG A 161 11.12 -11.73 6.85
N ILE A 162 10.34 -11.63 7.94
CA ILE A 162 9.52 -10.45 8.21
C ILE A 162 10.40 -9.20 8.34
N ILE A 163 11.53 -9.29 9.02
CA ILE A 163 12.47 -8.18 9.19
C ILE A 163 13.09 -7.78 7.85
N SER A 164 13.53 -8.75 7.05
CA SER A 164 14.09 -8.50 5.70
C SER A 164 13.07 -7.85 4.78
N ASP A 165 11.83 -8.33 4.75
CA ASP A 165 10.74 -7.76 3.96
C ASP A 165 10.46 -6.30 4.36
N LEU A 166 10.49 -6.00 5.67
CA LEU A 166 10.30 -4.64 6.18
C LEU A 166 11.44 -3.70 5.79
N LEU A 167 12.68 -4.18 5.86
CA LEU A 167 13.85 -3.40 5.46
C LEU A 167 13.86 -3.14 3.96
N SER A 168 13.47 -4.13 3.13
CA SER A 168 13.31 -3.96 1.68
C SER A 168 12.24 -2.91 1.39
N LEU A 169 11.05 -3.03 1.97
CA LEU A 169 9.96 -2.07 1.80
C LEU A 169 10.40 -0.65 2.20
N SER A 170 11.08 -0.50 3.34
CA SER A 170 11.60 0.79 3.81
C SER A 170 12.61 1.41 2.84
N LYS A 171 13.53 0.60 2.27
CA LYS A 171 14.49 1.07 1.27
C LYS A 171 13.82 1.54 -0.01
N ILE A 172 12.80 0.81 -0.48
CA ILE A 172 12.03 1.19 -1.68
C ILE A 172 11.29 2.51 -1.45
N GLU A 173 10.65 2.70 -0.29
CA GLU A 173 9.93 3.93 0.05
C GLU A 173 10.85 5.15 0.13
N ILE A 174 12.05 5.01 0.71
CA ILE A 174 13.04 6.10 0.78
C ILE A 174 13.51 6.49 -0.63
N ASN A 175 13.70 5.51 -1.52
CA ASN A 175 14.23 5.72 -2.87
C ASN A 175 13.13 5.83 -3.95
N MET A 176 11.88 6.06 -3.56
CA MET A 176 10.73 6.06 -4.48
C MET A 176 10.89 7.02 -5.66
N TYR A 177 11.57 8.14 -5.46
CA TYR A 177 11.77 9.20 -6.47
C TYR A 177 13.21 9.25 -7.01
N ALA A 178 14.07 8.30 -6.65
CA ALA A 178 15.41 8.23 -7.24
C ALA A 178 15.31 7.80 -8.71
N GLU A 179 16.14 8.40 -9.55
CA GLU A 179 16.19 8.11 -10.99
C GLU A 179 16.57 6.65 -11.24
N LEU A 180 16.03 6.09 -12.32
CA LEU A 180 16.28 4.73 -12.81
C LEU A 180 17.10 4.84 -14.10
N ASP A 181 18.43 4.91 -13.97
CA ASP A 181 19.33 5.16 -15.09
C ASP A 181 19.81 3.88 -15.78
N GLU A 182 19.65 2.72 -15.14
CA GLU A 182 20.09 1.45 -15.66
C GLU A 182 19.11 0.90 -16.71
N LYS A 183 19.64 0.48 -17.87
CA LYS A 183 18.89 -0.22 -18.91
C LYS A 183 19.15 -1.71 -18.79
N ILE A 184 18.13 -2.47 -18.40
CA ILE A 184 18.23 -3.90 -18.15
C ILE A 184 17.41 -4.72 -19.14
N ASN A 185 17.85 -5.95 -19.41
CA ASN A 185 17.06 -6.95 -20.10
C ASN A 185 16.14 -7.67 -19.10
N LEU A 186 14.84 -7.54 -19.25
CA LEU A 186 13.86 -8.12 -18.33
C LEU A 186 13.96 -9.66 -18.26
N ILE A 187 14.23 -10.30 -19.40
CA ILE A 187 14.29 -11.77 -19.49
C ILE A 187 15.43 -12.32 -18.64
N ASP A 188 16.58 -11.62 -18.62
CA ASP A 188 17.73 -12.06 -17.83
C ASP A 188 17.46 -11.94 -16.32
N GLN A 189 16.72 -10.92 -15.88
CA GLN A 189 16.31 -10.80 -14.48
C GLN A 189 15.31 -11.89 -14.07
N ILE A 190 14.37 -12.22 -14.97
CA ILE A 190 13.44 -13.34 -14.76
C ILE A 190 14.18 -14.67 -14.64
N LYS A 191 15.18 -14.93 -15.51
CA LYS A 191 16.01 -16.13 -15.44
C LYS A 191 16.77 -16.22 -14.12
N THR A 192 17.36 -15.11 -13.67
CA THR A 192 18.09 -15.03 -12.38
C THR A 192 17.16 -15.38 -11.21
N ALA A 193 15.94 -14.80 -11.18
CA ALA A 193 14.95 -15.10 -10.15
C ALA A 193 14.48 -16.57 -10.20
N LYS A 194 14.28 -17.13 -11.40
CA LYS A 194 13.94 -18.53 -11.61
C LYS A 194 15.03 -19.45 -11.06
N ASP A 195 16.28 -19.24 -11.49
CA ASP A 195 17.41 -20.11 -11.11
C ASP A 195 17.60 -20.20 -9.58
N ALA A 196 17.31 -19.10 -8.87
CA ALA A 196 17.34 -19.07 -7.41
C ALA A 196 16.25 -19.95 -6.75
N LEU A 197 15.17 -20.26 -7.47
CA LEU A 197 13.99 -20.99 -6.95
C LEU A 197 13.80 -22.38 -7.58
N ASP A 198 14.56 -22.73 -8.61
CA ASP A 198 14.40 -24.02 -9.34
C ASP A 198 14.53 -25.22 -8.40
N LEU A 199 15.60 -25.28 -7.60
CA LEU A 199 15.80 -26.40 -6.67
C LEU A 199 14.61 -26.61 -5.74
N ARG A 200 14.07 -25.52 -5.23
CA ARG A 200 12.92 -25.56 -4.33
C ARG A 200 11.63 -25.97 -5.06
N ALA A 201 11.45 -25.53 -6.31
CA ALA A 201 10.33 -25.96 -7.13
C ALA A 201 10.41 -27.46 -7.40
N ASP A 202 11.58 -27.98 -7.79
CA ASP A 202 11.83 -29.39 -8.06
C ASP A 202 11.58 -30.28 -6.80
N GLU A 203 12.01 -29.85 -5.62
CA GLU A 203 11.75 -30.55 -4.34
C GLU A 203 10.25 -30.69 -4.05
N LEU A 204 9.42 -29.77 -4.57
CA LEU A 204 7.97 -29.79 -4.44
C LEU A 204 7.25 -30.37 -5.66
N GLY A 205 8.01 -31.00 -6.59
CA GLY A 205 7.48 -31.60 -7.83
C GLY A 205 6.90 -30.57 -8.80
N LYS A 206 7.40 -29.33 -8.80
CA LYS A 206 6.91 -28.23 -9.65
C LYS A 206 7.97 -27.84 -10.67
N SER A 207 7.52 -27.40 -11.85
CA SER A 207 8.40 -26.89 -12.91
C SER A 207 8.15 -25.41 -13.17
N ILE A 208 9.22 -24.66 -13.50
CA ILE A 208 9.12 -23.25 -13.87
C ILE A 208 9.52 -23.11 -15.33
N ASN A 209 8.57 -22.71 -16.18
CA ASN A 209 8.76 -22.55 -17.61
C ASN A 209 8.75 -21.05 -17.96
N ILE A 210 9.73 -20.61 -18.76
CA ILE A 210 9.75 -19.24 -19.30
C ILE A 210 9.51 -19.33 -20.80
N ARG A 211 8.56 -18.52 -21.30
CA ARG A 211 8.28 -18.34 -22.73
C ARG A 211 8.44 -16.86 -23.06
N TYR A 212 9.24 -16.55 -24.05
CA TYR A 212 9.51 -15.20 -24.53
C TYR A 212 9.69 -15.20 -26.05
N PRO A 213 9.57 -14.02 -26.71
CA PRO A 213 9.74 -13.93 -28.16
C PRO A 213 11.12 -14.35 -28.63
N ASP A 214 11.21 -14.92 -29.84
CA ASP A 214 12.49 -15.31 -30.48
C ASP A 214 13.27 -14.10 -31.08
N TYR A 215 12.84 -12.86 -30.79
CA TYR A 215 13.49 -11.63 -31.21
C TYR A 215 13.97 -10.83 -29.99
N ASP A 216 14.91 -9.92 -30.20
CA ASP A 216 15.43 -9.06 -29.14
C ASP A 216 14.33 -8.18 -28.57
N THR A 217 14.06 -8.33 -27.28
CA THR A 217 13.12 -7.48 -26.58
C THR A 217 13.78 -6.17 -26.13
N PRO A 218 13.05 -5.05 -26.12
CA PRO A 218 13.60 -3.79 -25.67
C PRO A 218 14.02 -3.85 -24.20
N ASN A 219 15.12 -3.14 -23.86
CA ASN A 219 15.49 -2.93 -22.47
C ASN A 219 14.52 -1.99 -21.77
N ILE A 220 14.35 -2.17 -20.47
CA ILE A 220 13.57 -1.28 -19.62
C ILE A 220 14.49 -0.47 -18.70
N SER A 221 14.10 0.76 -18.33
CA SER A 221 14.78 1.54 -17.29
C SER A 221 14.37 1.02 -15.93
N ALA A 222 15.27 0.35 -15.22
CA ALA A 222 14.93 -0.30 -13.97
C ALA A 222 16.15 -0.58 -13.08
N ASP A 223 15.91 -0.77 -11.80
CA ASP A 223 16.85 -1.28 -10.82
C ASP A 223 16.83 -2.82 -10.90
N SER A 224 17.96 -3.40 -11.33
CA SER A 224 18.12 -4.83 -11.56
C SER A 224 17.74 -5.69 -10.36
N ASP A 225 18.24 -5.33 -9.17
CA ASP A 225 18.00 -6.10 -7.93
C ASP A 225 16.53 -6.07 -7.54
N GLN A 226 15.86 -4.93 -7.72
CA GLN A 226 14.43 -4.80 -7.43
C GLN A 226 13.56 -5.60 -8.42
N ILE A 227 13.93 -5.66 -9.69
CA ILE A 227 13.20 -6.49 -10.66
C ILE A 227 13.39 -7.97 -10.34
N ILE A 228 14.58 -8.42 -9.97
CA ILE A 228 14.80 -9.77 -9.48
C ILE A 228 13.91 -10.05 -8.24
N GLU A 229 13.83 -9.12 -7.30
CA GLU A 229 12.98 -9.24 -6.11
C GLU A 229 11.48 -9.37 -6.46
N VAL A 230 11.00 -8.63 -7.48
CA VAL A 230 9.63 -8.76 -8.00
C VAL A 230 9.36 -10.19 -8.46
N PHE A 231 10.18 -10.71 -9.37
CA PHE A 231 9.96 -12.05 -9.93
C PHE A 231 10.21 -13.14 -8.91
N HIS A 232 11.18 -12.99 -8.01
CA HIS A 232 11.37 -13.89 -6.88
C HIS A 232 10.11 -13.99 -6.01
N ASN A 233 9.49 -12.87 -5.65
CA ASN A 233 8.25 -12.86 -4.85
C ASN A 233 7.07 -13.50 -5.59
N LEU A 234 6.91 -13.23 -6.89
CA LEU A 234 5.81 -13.80 -7.69
C LEU A 234 5.99 -15.29 -7.92
N ILE A 235 7.20 -15.74 -8.25
CA ILE A 235 7.51 -17.16 -8.47
C ILE A 235 7.40 -17.93 -7.15
N ASP A 236 7.92 -17.40 -6.02
CA ASP A 236 7.79 -18.02 -4.70
C ASP A 236 6.31 -18.15 -4.27
N ASN A 237 5.48 -17.14 -4.56
CA ASN A 237 4.04 -17.23 -4.37
C ASN A 237 3.41 -18.30 -5.26
N ALA A 238 3.79 -18.37 -6.53
CA ALA A 238 3.30 -19.41 -7.43
C ALA A 238 3.69 -20.81 -6.95
N ILE A 239 4.94 -21.02 -6.47
CA ILE A 239 5.39 -22.28 -5.85
C ILE A 239 4.54 -22.62 -4.63
N LYS A 240 4.27 -21.66 -3.76
CA LYS A 240 3.55 -21.87 -2.50
C LYS A 240 2.07 -22.24 -2.70
N TYR A 241 1.40 -21.61 -3.66
CA TYR A 241 -0.06 -21.68 -3.77
C TYR A 241 -0.57 -22.53 -4.93
N SER A 242 0.31 -22.99 -5.83
CA SER A 242 -0.08 -23.94 -6.89
C SER A 242 -0.31 -25.36 -6.34
N HIS A 243 -1.05 -26.14 -7.11
CA HIS A 243 -1.24 -27.57 -6.81
C HIS A 243 0.09 -28.34 -6.87
N GLU A 244 0.12 -29.49 -6.25
CA GLU A 244 1.24 -30.45 -6.36
C GLU A 244 1.43 -30.87 -7.83
N ASN A 245 2.67 -31.09 -8.24
CA ASN A 245 3.03 -31.53 -9.59
C ASN A 245 2.49 -30.61 -10.71
N SER A 246 2.35 -29.30 -10.44
CA SER A 246 1.89 -28.31 -11.43
C SER A 246 3.05 -27.52 -12.03
N ALA A 247 2.82 -26.96 -13.22
CA ALA A 247 3.74 -26.04 -13.86
C ALA A 247 3.43 -24.58 -13.45
N ILE A 248 4.49 -23.79 -13.35
CA ILE A 248 4.44 -22.34 -13.23
C ILE A 248 4.94 -21.79 -14.56
N ASP A 249 4.08 -21.08 -15.27
CA ASP A 249 4.42 -20.51 -16.57
C ASP A 249 4.70 -19.02 -16.43
N ILE A 250 5.82 -18.56 -16.98
CA ILE A 250 6.18 -17.16 -17.09
C ILE A 250 6.17 -16.80 -18.56
N LEU A 251 5.31 -15.86 -18.95
CA LEU A 251 5.14 -15.42 -20.33
C LEU A 251 5.58 -13.99 -20.48
N VAL A 252 6.47 -13.70 -21.43
CA VAL A 252 6.91 -12.34 -21.76
C VAL A 252 6.46 -12.00 -23.18
N GLU A 253 5.82 -10.86 -23.35
CA GLU A 253 5.25 -10.40 -24.62
C GLU A 253 5.45 -8.89 -24.77
N LEU A 254 5.75 -8.44 -26.00
CA LEU A 254 5.69 -7.02 -26.35
C LEU A 254 4.27 -6.71 -26.80
N ILE A 255 3.61 -5.76 -26.17
CA ILE A 255 2.23 -5.37 -26.49
C ILE A 255 2.09 -3.87 -26.67
N GLU A 256 1.09 -3.45 -27.43
CA GLU A 256 0.67 -2.06 -27.53
C GLU A 256 -0.62 -1.83 -26.74
N ARG A 257 -0.66 -0.79 -25.90
CA ARG A 257 -1.83 -0.39 -25.12
C ARG A 257 -1.90 1.15 -25.10
N GLN A 258 -3.00 1.73 -25.56
CA GLN A 258 -3.23 3.19 -25.59
C GLN A 258 -2.07 3.96 -26.26
N ASP A 259 -1.68 3.54 -27.44
CA ASP A 259 -0.59 4.13 -28.25
C ASP A 259 0.80 4.13 -27.55
N ARG A 260 1.02 3.24 -26.59
CA ARG A 260 2.30 3.01 -25.92
C ARG A 260 2.68 1.54 -25.96
N SER A 261 3.97 1.29 -26.13
CA SER A 261 4.52 -0.06 -26.07
C SER A 261 4.84 -0.45 -24.63
N TYR A 262 4.49 -1.69 -24.28
CA TYR A 262 4.78 -2.28 -22.98
C TYR A 262 5.42 -3.65 -23.15
N LEU A 263 6.40 -3.94 -22.34
CA LEU A 263 6.88 -5.31 -22.16
C LEU A 263 6.04 -5.92 -21.03
N LYS A 264 5.09 -6.79 -21.43
CA LYS A 264 4.21 -7.49 -20.50
C LYS A 264 4.88 -8.78 -20.04
N SER A 265 4.93 -9.00 -18.73
CA SER A 265 5.34 -10.27 -18.15
C SER A 265 4.23 -10.82 -17.28
N SER A 266 3.86 -12.09 -17.46
CA SER A 266 2.79 -12.76 -16.73
C SER A 266 3.32 -13.99 -16.02
N VAL A 267 3.18 -14.06 -14.69
CA VAL A 267 3.44 -15.26 -13.88
C VAL A 267 2.11 -15.95 -13.64
N ILE A 268 2.02 -17.20 -14.09
CA ILE A 268 0.77 -17.99 -14.15
C ILE A 268 0.94 -19.27 -13.34
N ASN A 269 0.02 -19.53 -12.44
CA ASN A 269 -0.04 -20.78 -11.69
C ASN A 269 -1.49 -21.29 -11.56
N VAL A 270 -1.66 -22.57 -11.32
CA VAL A 270 -2.96 -23.20 -11.06
C VAL A 270 -3.00 -23.66 -9.61
N GLY A 271 -3.97 -23.17 -8.85
CA GLY A 271 -4.13 -23.45 -7.43
C GLY A 271 -5.58 -23.27 -6.96
N THR A 272 -5.77 -22.93 -5.70
CA THR A 272 -7.10 -22.60 -5.18
C THR A 272 -7.57 -21.25 -5.77
N PRO A 273 -8.79 -21.17 -6.34
CA PRO A 273 -9.33 -19.91 -6.85
C PRO A 273 -9.36 -18.80 -5.79
N ILE A 274 -9.07 -17.58 -6.23
CA ILE A 274 -9.14 -16.39 -5.37
C ILE A 274 -10.42 -15.63 -5.74
N SER A 275 -11.30 -15.41 -4.78
CA SER A 275 -12.54 -14.66 -5.04
C SER A 275 -12.26 -13.19 -5.38
N GLU A 276 -13.12 -12.60 -6.21
CA GLU A 276 -12.96 -11.22 -6.71
C GLU A 276 -12.81 -10.18 -5.60
N GLU A 277 -13.46 -10.39 -4.45
CA GLU A 277 -13.38 -9.49 -3.29
C GLU A 277 -11.97 -9.41 -2.68
N HIS A 278 -11.15 -10.46 -2.86
CA HIS A 278 -9.78 -10.53 -2.33
C HIS A 278 -8.74 -9.95 -3.29
N LEU A 279 -8.99 -10.00 -4.62
CA LEU A 279 -8.00 -9.59 -5.64
C LEU A 279 -7.45 -8.17 -5.42
N PRO A 280 -8.26 -7.12 -5.18
CA PRO A 280 -7.74 -5.76 -4.95
C PRO A 280 -6.90 -5.64 -3.69
N ARG A 281 -7.11 -6.55 -2.72
CA ARG A 281 -6.48 -6.52 -1.41
C ARG A 281 -5.21 -7.31 -1.31
N LEU A 282 -4.88 -8.17 -2.29
CA LEU A 282 -3.69 -9.03 -2.27
C LEU A 282 -2.38 -8.26 -2.12
N THR A 283 -2.34 -7.01 -2.56
CA THR A 283 -1.18 -6.11 -2.45
C THR A 283 -1.19 -5.23 -1.19
N GLU A 284 -2.19 -5.39 -0.29
CA GLU A 284 -2.19 -4.74 1.02
C GLU A 284 -1.15 -5.41 1.93
N ARG A 285 -0.48 -4.64 2.78
CA ARG A 285 0.53 -5.16 3.71
C ARG A 285 -0.10 -6.11 4.72
N PHE A 286 0.53 -7.27 4.94
CA PHE A 286 0.07 -8.35 5.84
C PHE A 286 -1.27 -8.97 5.46
N TYR A 287 -1.81 -8.64 4.28
CA TYR A 287 -3.05 -9.24 3.83
C TYR A 287 -2.85 -10.70 3.41
N ARG A 288 -3.80 -11.54 3.77
CA ARG A 288 -3.80 -12.99 3.47
C ARG A 288 -5.26 -13.44 3.37
N VAL A 289 -5.60 -14.17 2.29
CA VAL A 289 -6.96 -14.71 2.08
C VAL A 289 -7.32 -15.71 3.19
N ASP A 290 -6.40 -16.61 3.53
CA ASP A 290 -6.54 -17.57 4.62
C ASP A 290 -5.33 -17.50 5.56
N LYS A 291 -5.55 -16.96 6.77
CA LYS A 291 -4.50 -16.79 7.77
C LYS A 291 -3.97 -18.12 8.33
N ALA A 292 -4.81 -19.16 8.41
CA ALA A 292 -4.43 -20.44 8.96
C ALA A 292 -3.56 -21.25 7.99
N ARG A 293 -4.02 -21.41 6.75
CA ARG A 293 -3.29 -22.10 5.67
C ARG A 293 -1.98 -21.43 5.35
N SER A 294 -1.97 -20.09 5.30
CA SER A 294 -0.77 -19.33 4.94
C SER A 294 0.30 -19.35 6.05
N ARG A 295 -0.03 -19.61 7.34
CA ARG A 295 0.99 -19.82 8.39
C ARG A 295 1.80 -21.08 8.11
N ASN A 296 1.14 -22.16 7.72
CA ASN A 296 1.80 -23.44 7.43
C ASN A 296 2.72 -23.35 6.20
N VAL A 297 2.42 -22.43 5.26
CA VAL A 297 3.20 -22.23 4.03
C VAL A 297 4.28 -21.14 4.20
N GLY A 298 4.34 -20.48 5.37
CA GLY A 298 5.43 -19.55 5.73
C GLY A 298 5.38 -18.19 5.04
N GLY A 299 4.21 -17.72 4.60
CA GLY A 299 4.07 -16.38 4.01
C GLY A 299 4.08 -15.27 5.06
N THR A 300 4.71 -14.13 4.77
CA THR A 300 4.72 -12.92 5.61
C THR A 300 3.52 -12.01 5.34
N GLY A 301 2.95 -12.07 4.13
CA GLY A 301 1.94 -11.13 3.63
C GLY A 301 2.54 -9.78 3.21
N LEU A 302 3.85 -9.68 3.08
CA LEU A 302 4.56 -8.49 2.63
C LEU A 302 5.05 -8.59 1.17
N GLY A 303 5.30 -9.79 0.65
CA GLY A 303 5.90 -9.97 -0.67
C GLY A 303 5.13 -9.27 -1.81
N LEU A 304 3.79 -9.39 -1.88
CA LEU A 304 3.01 -8.69 -2.91
C LEU A 304 2.91 -7.17 -2.66
N ALA A 305 3.01 -6.71 -1.43
CA ALA A 305 3.14 -5.29 -1.13
C ALA A 305 4.48 -4.74 -1.61
N ILE A 306 5.58 -5.48 -1.41
CA ILE A 306 6.91 -5.16 -1.95
C ILE A 306 6.84 -5.08 -3.47
N VAL A 307 6.29 -6.09 -4.15
CA VAL A 307 6.07 -6.10 -5.60
C VAL A 307 5.37 -4.81 -6.04
N LYS A 308 4.25 -4.45 -5.41
CA LYS A 308 3.50 -3.24 -5.75
C LYS A 308 4.35 -1.96 -5.61
N HIS A 309 5.11 -1.82 -4.52
CA HIS A 309 5.93 -0.62 -4.29
C HIS A 309 7.09 -0.52 -5.29
N ILE A 310 7.74 -1.65 -5.62
CA ILE A 310 8.75 -1.70 -6.67
C ILE A 310 8.14 -1.28 -8.02
N LEU A 311 7.02 -1.86 -8.41
CA LEU A 311 6.36 -1.56 -9.69
C LEU A 311 5.91 -0.10 -9.77
N LEU A 312 5.40 0.49 -8.69
CA LEU A 312 5.08 1.93 -8.63
C LEU A 312 6.33 2.79 -8.89
N ARG A 313 7.49 2.45 -8.30
CA ARG A 313 8.75 3.15 -8.55
C ARG A 313 9.18 3.07 -10.01
N HIS A 314 8.89 1.94 -10.67
CA HIS A 314 9.24 1.68 -12.07
C HIS A 314 8.17 2.13 -13.07
N ASN A 315 7.14 2.86 -12.64
CA ASN A 315 5.98 3.25 -13.45
C ASN A 315 5.32 2.06 -14.17
N ALA A 316 5.42 0.86 -13.59
CA ALA A 316 4.84 -0.36 -14.11
C ALA A 316 3.48 -0.64 -13.46
N GLU A 317 2.57 -1.24 -14.22
CA GLU A 317 1.23 -1.61 -13.75
C GLU A 317 1.19 -3.11 -13.40
N LEU A 318 0.41 -3.46 -12.36
CA LEU A 318 0.14 -4.84 -11.97
C LEU A 318 -1.35 -5.14 -12.11
N GLU A 319 -1.67 -6.16 -12.88
CA GLU A 319 -3.02 -6.73 -12.96
C GLU A 319 -3.00 -8.16 -12.39
N ILE A 320 -3.99 -8.48 -11.54
CA ILE A 320 -4.13 -9.80 -10.93
C ILE A 320 -5.50 -10.35 -11.30
N THR A 321 -5.52 -11.55 -11.87
CA THR A 321 -6.75 -12.28 -12.20
C THR A 321 -6.69 -13.69 -11.64
N SER A 322 -7.85 -14.22 -11.27
CA SER A 322 -8.01 -15.63 -10.88
C SER A 322 -9.33 -16.14 -11.43
N ASP A 323 -9.30 -17.25 -12.15
CA ASP A 323 -10.51 -17.86 -12.72
C ASP A 323 -11.08 -18.96 -11.81
N ILE A 324 -12.23 -19.49 -12.20
CA ILE A 324 -12.95 -20.53 -11.45
C ILE A 324 -12.19 -21.87 -11.40
N ASP A 325 -11.31 -22.10 -12.37
CA ASP A 325 -10.47 -23.30 -12.46
C ASP A 325 -9.19 -23.17 -11.62
N GLY A 326 -9.02 -22.04 -10.92
CA GLY A 326 -7.89 -21.76 -10.04
C GLY A 326 -6.63 -21.29 -10.75
N LYS A 327 -6.73 -20.93 -12.04
CA LYS A 327 -5.64 -20.29 -12.76
C LYS A 327 -5.52 -18.85 -12.31
N THR A 328 -4.46 -18.56 -11.56
CA THR A 328 -4.12 -17.22 -11.11
C THR A 328 -3.00 -16.65 -11.97
N THR A 329 -3.17 -15.42 -12.44
CA THR A 329 -2.23 -14.73 -13.32
C THR A 329 -1.87 -13.36 -12.70
N PHE A 330 -0.57 -13.14 -12.52
CA PHE A 330 0.00 -11.84 -12.16
C PHE A 330 0.65 -11.26 -13.40
N SER A 331 0.03 -10.25 -14.01
CA SER A 331 0.52 -9.58 -15.22
C SER A 331 1.13 -8.23 -14.87
N ILE A 332 2.37 -8.00 -15.28
CA ILE A 332 3.10 -6.75 -15.09
C ILE A 332 3.31 -6.10 -16.45
N PHE A 333 3.08 -4.80 -16.54
CA PHE A 333 3.25 -4.01 -17.75
C PHE A 333 4.36 -2.97 -17.52
N PHE A 334 5.55 -3.24 -18.03
CA PHE A 334 6.67 -2.31 -17.98
C PHE A 334 6.60 -1.38 -19.19
N PRO A 335 6.59 -0.04 -19.00
CA PRO A 335 6.63 0.88 -20.12
C PRO A 335 7.98 0.73 -20.87
N VAL A 336 7.92 0.73 -22.18
CA VAL A 336 9.12 0.74 -23.03
C VAL A 336 9.29 2.15 -23.57
N ASP A 337 10.47 2.71 -23.42
CA ASP A 337 10.81 3.99 -24.04
C ASP A 337 10.82 3.80 -25.56
N ASN A 338 9.92 4.45 -26.26
CA ASN A 338 10.02 4.56 -27.71
C ASN A 338 11.22 5.46 -28.01
N ASN A 339 12.33 4.86 -28.47
CA ASN A 339 13.45 5.60 -29.04
C ASN A 339 13.05 6.29 -30.34
#